data_cb0e27221ca933a687b0a90a4f4b1725
#
_entry.id   cb0e27221ca933a687b0a90a4f4b1725
#
_cell.length_a   1.000
_cell.length_b   1.000
_cell.length_c   1.000
_cell.angle_alpha   90.00
_cell.angle_beta   90.00
_cell.angle_gamma   90.00
#
_symmetry.space_group_name_H-M   'P 1'
#
loop_
_entity.id
_entity.type
_entity.pdbx_description
1 polymer ?
#
loop_
_entity_poly.entity_id
_entity_poly.type
_entity_poly.pdbx_seq_one_letter_code
_entity_poly.pdbx_strand_id
1 'polypeptide(L)'
;MSLRSEKVRSLLGMNLDDLTDDKLKELSSEILKSRIHGICFSLYEGEQQPGDFVSDEQIIRRLNILKPHTDWIRTFSTIDEHARIAKIAVDMGFKTLVGAWLSDDLKSNDNEIEGLLKLSAEGLVNIAAVGNEVIYRKELEEEQLIAYINYVKENINDVPVG
;
A
#
# COMPACT_ATOMS: atom_id res chain seq x y z
N MET A 1 -27.37 -0.96 6.95
CA MET A 1 -26.06 -0.78 7.65
C MET A 1 -25.34 -2.12 7.66
N SER A 2 -24.03 -2.18 7.38
CA SER A 2 -23.35 -3.50 7.32
C SER A 2 -22.92 -3.93 8.74
N LEU A 3 -22.92 -5.26 9.00
CA LEU A 3 -22.43 -5.86 10.26
C LEU A 3 -21.02 -5.38 10.64
N ARG A 4 -20.21 -5.02 9.64
CA ARG A 4 -18.85 -4.49 9.85
C ARG A 4 -18.87 -3.09 10.47
N SER A 5 -19.78 -2.20 10.04
CA SER A 5 -19.89 -0.85 10.60
C SER A 5 -20.42 -0.87 12.04
N GLU A 6 -21.33 -1.77 12.39
CA GLU A 6 -21.80 -1.94 13.77
C GLU A 6 -20.69 -2.45 14.70
N LYS A 7 -19.88 -3.40 14.21
CA LYS A 7 -18.76 -3.94 14.99
C LYS A 7 -17.66 -2.89 15.24
N VAL A 8 -17.34 -2.06 14.24
CA VAL A 8 -16.37 -0.95 14.39
C VAL A 8 -16.90 0.08 15.39
N ARG A 9 -18.18 0.46 15.32
CA ARG A 9 -18.83 1.37 16.28
C ARG A 9 -18.76 0.84 17.71
N SER A 10 -19.01 -0.45 17.90
CA SER A 10 -18.93 -1.07 19.24
C SER A 10 -17.53 -1.06 19.84
N LEU A 11 -16.48 -1.14 19.00
CA LEU A 11 -15.09 -1.09 19.43
C LEU A 11 -14.62 0.33 19.80
N LEU A 12 -15.21 1.36 19.18
CA LEU A 12 -14.88 2.76 19.48
C LEU A 12 -15.53 3.26 20.80
N GLY A 13 -16.54 2.56 21.31
CA GLY A 13 -17.27 2.96 22.51
C GLY A 13 -18.05 4.29 22.37
N MET A 14 -18.16 4.82 21.14
CA MET A 14 -18.89 6.06 20.84
C MET A 14 -19.63 5.93 19.51
N ASN A 15 -20.74 6.65 19.37
CA ASN A 15 -21.47 6.77 18.13
C ASN A 15 -20.97 8.01 17.35
N LEU A 16 -20.29 7.80 16.24
CA LEU A 16 -19.75 8.89 15.43
C LEU A 16 -20.84 9.75 14.76
N ASP A 17 -22.05 9.20 14.55
CA ASP A 17 -23.16 9.91 13.93
C ASP A 17 -23.74 11.01 14.84
N ASP A 18 -23.48 10.94 16.14
CA ASP A 18 -23.93 11.93 17.15
C ASP A 18 -22.91 13.08 17.32
N LEU A 19 -21.76 13.03 16.63
CA LEU A 19 -20.73 14.04 16.73
C LEU A 19 -20.94 15.17 15.72
N THR A 20 -20.65 16.39 16.13
CA THR A 20 -20.57 17.53 15.22
C THR A 20 -19.34 17.44 14.30
N ASP A 21 -19.38 18.11 13.15
CA ASP A 21 -18.24 18.18 12.22
C ASP A 21 -16.95 18.67 12.91
N ASP A 22 -17.06 19.64 13.82
CA ASP A 22 -15.91 20.16 14.54
C ASP A 22 -15.31 19.12 15.49
N LYS A 23 -16.16 18.33 16.16
CA LYS A 23 -15.69 17.23 17.02
C LYS A 23 -15.06 16.09 16.22
N LEU A 24 -15.60 15.79 15.04
CA LEU A 24 -15.00 14.81 14.10
C LEU A 24 -13.62 15.28 13.60
N LYS A 25 -13.47 16.57 13.28
CA LYS A 25 -12.18 17.15 12.89
C LYS A 25 -11.16 17.11 14.02
N GLU A 26 -11.58 17.44 15.25
CA GLU A 26 -10.73 17.37 16.44
C GLU A 26 -10.23 15.93 16.66
N LEU A 27 -11.15 14.96 16.68
CA LEU A 27 -10.81 13.53 16.83
C LEU A 27 -9.87 13.03 15.75
N SER A 28 -10.13 13.38 14.48
CA SER A 28 -9.26 13.02 13.36
C SER A 28 -7.86 13.62 13.50
N SER A 29 -7.79 14.89 13.96
CA SER A 29 -6.52 15.56 14.22
C SER A 29 -5.72 14.89 15.34
N GLU A 30 -6.39 14.48 16.42
CA GLU A 30 -5.75 13.76 17.52
C GLU A 30 -5.20 12.40 17.09
N ILE A 31 -5.98 11.63 16.30
CA ILE A 31 -5.55 10.34 15.73
C ILE A 31 -4.30 10.54 14.87
N LEU A 32 -4.31 11.52 13.97
CA LEU A 32 -3.16 11.80 13.11
C LEU A 32 -1.92 12.23 13.91
N LYS A 33 -2.08 12.99 15.00
CA LYS A 33 -0.98 13.38 15.89
C LYS A 33 -0.40 12.19 16.67
N SER A 34 -1.20 11.15 16.96
CA SER A 34 -0.73 9.96 17.66
C SER A 34 0.14 9.02 16.80
N ARG A 35 0.31 9.34 15.52
CA ARG A 35 1.01 8.55 14.49
C ARG A 35 0.32 7.20 14.23
N ILE A 36 -0.27 7.07 13.09
CA ILE A 36 -0.88 5.82 12.63
C ILE A 36 0.20 4.85 12.15
N HIS A 37 -0.09 3.55 12.22
CA HIS A 37 0.89 2.51 11.89
C HIS A 37 1.39 2.62 10.44
N GLY A 38 0.50 2.75 9.47
CA GLY A 38 0.85 2.86 8.05
C GLY A 38 -0.30 3.36 7.21
N ILE A 39 0.03 3.85 6.02
CA ILE A 39 -0.93 4.38 5.05
C ILE A 39 -0.72 3.71 3.69
N CYS A 40 -1.81 3.31 3.04
CA CYS A 40 -1.81 2.98 1.62
C CYS A 40 -1.56 4.26 0.81
N PHE A 41 -0.47 4.27 0.06
CA PHE A 41 -0.03 5.44 -0.68
C PHE A 41 -0.50 5.39 -2.14
N SER A 42 -1.09 6.49 -2.60
CA SER A 42 -1.36 6.73 -4.02
C SER A 42 -0.51 7.90 -4.51
N LEU A 43 0.12 7.75 -5.69
CA LEU A 43 0.92 8.80 -6.32
C LEU A 43 0.07 9.81 -7.11
N TYR A 44 -1.17 9.48 -7.41
CA TYR A 44 -2.04 10.27 -8.29
C TYR A 44 -2.71 11.43 -7.57
N GLU A 45 -2.92 12.53 -8.30
CA GLU A 45 -3.63 13.75 -7.87
C GLU A 45 -4.70 14.15 -8.89
N GLY A 46 -5.80 14.73 -8.41
CA GLY A 46 -6.89 15.21 -9.27
C GLY A 46 -7.47 14.11 -10.15
N GLU A 47 -7.42 14.30 -11.46
CA GLU A 47 -7.95 13.38 -12.47
C GLU A 47 -6.90 12.35 -12.97
N GLN A 48 -5.69 12.34 -12.39
CA GLN A 48 -4.65 11.39 -12.78
C GLN A 48 -5.05 9.95 -12.49
N GLN A 49 -4.66 9.04 -13.38
CA GLN A 49 -4.96 7.61 -13.30
C GLN A 49 -3.74 6.77 -13.70
N PRO A 50 -3.77 5.43 -13.50
CA PRO A 50 -2.71 4.53 -13.93
C PRO A 50 -2.36 4.74 -15.42
N GLY A 51 -1.03 4.89 -15.70
CA GLY A 51 -0.50 5.20 -17.02
C GLY A 51 -0.21 6.69 -17.26
N ASP A 52 -0.67 7.59 -16.39
CA ASP A 52 -0.30 9.00 -16.47
C ASP A 52 1.09 9.23 -15.88
N PHE A 53 1.84 10.14 -16.50
CA PHE A 53 3.15 10.53 -15.98
C PHE A 53 3.02 11.25 -14.63
N VAL A 54 3.78 10.79 -13.64
CA VAL A 54 3.89 11.42 -12.31
C VAL A 54 5.36 11.74 -12.03
N SER A 55 5.67 12.98 -11.69
CA SER A 55 7.05 13.38 -11.39
C SER A 55 7.49 12.98 -9.99
N ASP A 56 8.81 12.87 -9.77
CA ASP A 56 9.38 12.59 -8.45
C ASP A 56 9.03 13.67 -7.44
N GLU A 57 8.95 14.94 -7.87
CA GLU A 57 8.56 16.06 -7.01
C GLU A 57 7.14 15.91 -6.50
N GLN A 58 6.22 15.37 -7.32
CA GLN A 58 4.85 15.08 -6.88
C GLN A 58 4.85 13.96 -5.83
N ILE A 59 5.59 12.88 -6.05
CA ILE A 59 5.71 11.78 -5.09
C ILE A 59 6.28 12.29 -3.77
N ILE A 60 7.39 13.05 -3.81
CA ILE A 60 8.03 13.65 -2.63
C ILE A 60 7.06 14.56 -1.89
N ARG A 61 6.34 15.45 -2.59
CA ARG A 61 5.36 16.36 -1.98
C ARG A 61 4.28 15.58 -1.23
N ARG A 62 3.73 14.53 -1.84
CA ARG A 62 2.70 13.70 -1.22
C ARG A 62 3.22 12.92 -0.01
N LEU A 63 4.41 12.36 -0.10
CA LEU A 63 5.07 11.67 1.02
C LEU A 63 5.37 12.64 2.19
N ASN A 64 5.73 13.89 1.90
CA ASN A 64 5.94 14.91 2.93
C ASN A 64 4.67 15.22 3.75
N ILE A 65 3.49 15.10 3.14
CA ILE A 65 2.21 15.24 3.88
C ILE A 65 2.05 14.10 4.90
N LEU A 66 2.50 12.89 4.57
CA LEU A 66 2.37 11.70 5.41
C LEU A 66 3.43 11.60 6.51
N LYS A 67 4.62 12.15 6.27
CA LYS A 67 5.80 12.00 7.14
C LYS A 67 5.56 12.33 8.62
N PRO A 68 4.79 13.37 8.98
CA PRO A 68 4.46 13.64 10.39
C PRO A 68 3.57 12.57 11.04
N HIS A 69 2.85 11.78 10.24
CA HIS A 69 1.74 10.96 10.70
C HIS A 69 2.02 9.46 10.71
N THR A 70 3.01 8.99 9.94
CA THR A 70 3.36 7.56 9.86
C THR A 70 4.81 7.34 9.48
N ASP A 71 5.34 6.16 9.82
CA ASP A 71 6.64 5.68 9.36
C ASP A 71 6.52 4.64 8.24
N TRP A 72 5.31 4.16 7.95
CA TRP A 72 5.07 3.12 6.97
C TRP A 72 4.17 3.57 5.83
N ILE A 73 4.54 3.19 4.62
CA ILE A 73 3.64 3.26 3.46
C ILE A 73 3.46 1.88 2.83
N ARG A 74 2.29 1.65 2.24
CA ARG A 74 2.02 0.51 1.37
C ARG A 74 1.86 1.00 -0.06
N THR A 75 2.56 0.34 -1.00
CA THR A 75 2.38 0.47 -2.45
C THR A 75 1.65 -0.75 -3.00
N PHE A 76 1.20 -0.70 -4.27
CA PHE A 76 0.38 -1.75 -4.87
C PHE A 76 0.97 -2.34 -6.14
N SER A 77 1.98 -1.71 -6.73
CA SER A 77 2.62 -2.13 -7.97
C SER A 77 4.11 -1.83 -7.92
N THR A 78 4.89 -2.51 -8.74
CA THR A 78 6.35 -2.42 -8.84
C THR A 78 6.84 -1.98 -10.21
N ILE A 79 5.93 -1.74 -11.15
CA ILE A 79 6.23 -1.33 -12.53
C ILE A 79 5.92 0.15 -12.75
N ASP A 80 6.37 0.67 -13.88
CA ASP A 80 6.13 2.04 -14.36
C ASP A 80 6.47 3.11 -13.29
N GLU A 81 5.58 4.05 -13.08
CA GLU A 81 5.74 5.14 -12.12
C GLU A 81 5.81 4.64 -10.67
N HIS A 82 5.20 3.49 -10.38
CA HIS A 82 5.17 2.91 -9.05
C HIS A 82 6.52 2.37 -8.59
N ALA A 83 7.38 1.92 -9.52
CA ALA A 83 8.72 1.41 -9.19
C ALA A 83 9.60 2.42 -8.44
N ARG A 84 9.36 3.73 -8.65
CA ARG A 84 10.13 4.81 -8.03
C ARG A 84 9.70 5.13 -6.60
N ILE A 85 8.45 4.78 -6.22
CA ILE A 85 7.89 5.14 -4.92
C ILE A 85 8.71 4.54 -3.78
N ALA A 86 9.05 3.25 -3.87
CA ALA A 86 9.78 2.54 -2.81
C ALA A 86 11.12 3.21 -2.53
N LYS A 87 11.88 3.54 -3.60
CA LYS A 87 13.17 4.23 -3.46
C LYS A 87 13.02 5.61 -2.82
N ILE A 88 12.13 6.45 -3.34
CA ILE A 88 11.91 7.80 -2.80
C ILE A 88 11.46 7.73 -1.34
N ALA A 89 10.57 6.80 -1.00
CA ALA A 89 10.08 6.64 0.35
C ALA A 89 11.19 6.22 1.34
N VAL A 90 12.03 5.26 0.95
CA VAL A 90 13.17 4.82 1.77
C VAL A 90 14.19 5.95 1.93
N ASP A 91 14.52 6.69 0.86
CA ASP A 91 15.42 7.86 0.93
C ASP A 91 14.85 8.95 1.87
N MET A 92 13.53 9.06 1.99
CA MET A 92 12.85 9.94 2.95
C MET A 92 12.70 9.34 4.35
N GLY A 93 13.17 8.10 4.60
CA GLY A 93 13.15 7.42 5.89
C GLY A 93 11.80 6.78 6.23
N PHE A 94 11.00 6.40 5.24
CA PHE A 94 9.86 5.51 5.44
C PHE A 94 10.29 4.05 5.40
N LYS A 95 9.52 3.21 6.07
CA LYS A 95 9.47 1.77 5.85
C LYS A 95 8.40 1.46 4.80
N THR A 96 8.62 0.41 4.02
CA THR A 96 7.77 0.10 2.88
C THR A 96 7.16 -1.30 2.98
N LEU A 97 5.87 -1.40 2.73
CA LEU A 97 5.21 -2.62 2.32
C LEU A 97 4.98 -2.49 0.81
N VAL A 98 5.76 -3.21 0.02
CA VAL A 98 5.70 -3.14 -1.44
C VAL A 98 4.83 -4.26 -1.97
N GLY A 99 3.80 -3.89 -2.75
CA GLY A 99 2.89 -4.83 -3.38
C GLY A 99 3.22 -5.05 -4.85
N ALA A 100 3.15 -6.30 -5.31
CA ALA A 100 3.08 -6.67 -6.72
C ALA A 100 1.61 -6.81 -7.12
N TRP A 101 1.17 -6.09 -8.14
CA TRP A 101 -0.21 -6.14 -8.62
C TRP A 101 -0.40 -7.32 -9.57
N LEU A 102 -1.02 -8.40 -9.10
CA LEU A 102 -1.33 -9.55 -9.93
C LEU A 102 -2.73 -9.43 -10.53
N SER A 103 -2.89 -9.96 -11.75
CA SER A 103 -4.13 -9.98 -12.52
C SER A 103 -4.22 -11.24 -13.39
N ASP A 104 -5.17 -11.30 -14.31
CA ASP A 104 -5.26 -12.35 -15.34
C ASP A 104 -4.25 -12.17 -16.50
N ASP A 105 -3.56 -11.03 -16.59
CA ASP A 105 -2.43 -10.82 -17.50
C ASP A 105 -1.13 -11.40 -16.91
N LEU A 106 -0.83 -12.65 -17.26
CA LEU A 106 0.35 -13.37 -16.76
C LEU A 106 1.67 -12.66 -17.07
N LYS A 107 1.75 -11.98 -18.22
CA LYS A 107 2.97 -11.25 -18.59
C LYS A 107 3.17 -10.02 -17.70
N SER A 108 2.11 -9.33 -17.37
CA SER A 108 2.14 -8.23 -16.40
C SER A 108 2.54 -8.75 -15.02
N ASN A 109 2.02 -9.92 -14.63
CA ASN A 109 2.39 -10.55 -13.36
C ASN A 109 3.89 -10.83 -13.27
N ASP A 110 4.50 -11.37 -14.35
CA ASP A 110 5.94 -11.62 -14.37
C ASP A 110 6.74 -10.34 -14.17
N ASN A 111 6.36 -9.23 -14.83
CA ASN A 111 7.02 -7.94 -14.67
C ASN A 111 6.87 -7.39 -13.23
N GLU A 112 5.69 -7.53 -12.64
CA GLU A 112 5.42 -7.12 -11.24
C GLU A 112 6.29 -7.92 -10.26
N ILE A 113 6.40 -9.24 -10.44
CA ILE A 113 7.22 -10.09 -9.59
C ILE A 113 8.71 -9.76 -9.77
N GLU A 114 9.20 -9.61 -11.00
CA GLU A 114 10.59 -9.21 -11.25
C GLU A 114 10.91 -7.85 -10.61
N GLY A 115 9.98 -6.89 -10.72
CA GLY A 115 10.09 -5.59 -10.06
C GLY A 115 10.18 -5.71 -8.54
N LEU A 116 9.36 -6.55 -7.92
CA LEU A 116 9.38 -6.80 -6.47
C LEU A 116 10.72 -7.41 -6.02
N LEU A 117 11.21 -8.42 -6.74
CA LEU A 117 12.50 -9.06 -6.45
C LEU A 117 13.66 -8.06 -6.58
N LYS A 118 13.65 -7.23 -7.61
CA LYS A 118 14.66 -6.18 -7.82
C LYS A 118 14.66 -5.16 -6.69
N LEU A 119 13.50 -4.60 -6.34
CA LEU A 119 13.38 -3.63 -5.25
C LEU A 119 13.83 -4.24 -3.91
N SER A 120 13.54 -5.53 -3.68
CA SER A 120 14.01 -6.24 -2.50
C SER A 120 15.53 -6.39 -2.48
N ALA A 121 16.15 -6.77 -3.60
CA ALA A 121 17.61 -6.87 -3.73
C ALA A 121 18.33 -5.52 -3.50
N GLU A 122 17.65 -4.41 -3.81
CA GLU A 122 18.12 -3.05 -3.53
C GLU A 122 17.89 -2.60 -2.07
N GLY A 123 17.30 -3.44 -1.21
CA GLY A 123 17.01 -3.12 0.19
C GLY A 123 15.84 -2.15 0.39
N LEU A 124 14.96 -2.02 -0.61
CA LEU A 124 13.87 -1.07 -0.62
C LEU A 124 12.53 -1.65 -0.12
N VAL A 125 12.52 -2.92 0.30
CA VAL A 125 11.31 -3.65 0.72
C VAL A 125 11.47 -4.14 2.15
N ASN A 126 10.61 -3.66 3.05
CA ASN A 126 10.57 -4.17 4.43
C ASN A 126 9.55 -5.31 4.58
N ILE A 127 8.47 -5.29 3.81
CA ILE A 127 7.46 -6.36 3.70
C ILE A 127 7.05 -6.46 2.23
N ALA A 128 6.99 -7.66 1.68
CA ALA A 128 6.51 -7.92 0.33
C ALA A 128 5.07 -8.44 0.38
N ALA A 129 4.19 -7.85 -0.44
CA ALA A 129 2.82 -8.31 -0.64
C ALA A 129 2.64 -8.81 -2.09
N VAL A 130 2.16 -10.04 -2.24
CA VAL A 130 1.99 -10.69 -3.55
C VAL A 130 0.51 -10.74 -3.90
N GLY A 131 0.10 -9.90 -4.83
CA GLY A 131 -1.29 -9.70 -5.21
C GLY A 131 -2.04 -8.71 -4.29
N ASN A 132 -3.13 -8.18 -4.80
CA ASN A 132 -4.09 -7.36 -4.06
C ASN A 132 -5.50 -7.71 -4.52
N GLU A 133 -6.31 -8.32 -3.65
CA GLU A 133 -7.71 -8.70 -3.91
C GLU A 133 -7.92 -9.59 -5.16
N VAL A 134 -6.86 -10.22 -5.68
CA VAL A 134 -6.86 -10.93 -6.96
C VAL A 134 -7.88 -12.09 -7.00
N ILE A 135 -8.06 -12.80 -5.88
CA ILE A 135 -9.10 -13.83 -5.76
C ILE A 135 -10.51 -13.21 -5.71
N TYR A 136 -10.66 -12.08 -4.99
CA TYR A 136 -11.92 -11.34 -4.94
C TYR A 136 -12.34 -10.82 -6.33
N ARG A 137 -11.37 -10.33 -7.12
CA ARG A 137 -11.59 -9.90 -8.51
C ARG A 137 -11.75 -11.07 -9.48
N LYS A 138 -11.52 -12.33 -9.04
CA LYS A 138 -11.60 -13.55 -9.86
C LYS A 138 -10.62 -13.54 -11.05
N GLU A 139 -9.46 -12.98 -10.86
CA GLU A 139 -8.41 -12.87 -11.88
C GLU A 139 -7.41 -14.03 -11.82
N LEU A 140 -7.22 -14.63 -10.62
CA LEU A 140 -6.44 -15.85 -10.43
C LEU A 140 -7.19 -16.81 -9.52
N GLU A 141 -6.89 -18.10 -9.66
CA GLU A 141 -7.27 -19.14 -8.71
C GLU A 141 -6.31 -19.14 -7.50
N GLU A 142 -6.77 -19.72 -6.38
CA GLU A 142 -6.00 -19.73 -5.14
C GLU A 142 -4.64 -20.42 -5.30
N GLU A 143 -4.60 -21.54 -6.04
CA GLU A 143 -3.38 -22.30 -6.30
C GLU A 143 -2.34 -21.46 -7.09
N GLN A 144 -2.80 -20.65 -8.04
CA GLN A 144 -1.92 -19.77 -8.81
C GLN A 144 -1.33 -18.67 -7.92
N LEU A 145 -2.15 -18.06 -7.06
CA LEU A 145 -1.67 -17.05 -6.11
C LEU A 145 -0.65 -17.64 -5.13
N ILE A 146 -0.93 -18.84 -4.60
CA ILE A 146 0.00 -19.56 -3.70
C ILE A 146 1.33 -19.85 -4.42
N ALA A 147 1.29 -20.21 -5.70
CA ALA A 147 2.50 -20.44 -6.49
C ALA A 147 3.37 -19.16 -6.59
N TYR A 148 2.76 -18.00 -6.88
CA TYR A 148 3.47 -16.73 -6.89
C TYR A 148 4.05 -16.36 -5.52
N ILE A 149 3.29 -16.54 -4.44
CA ILE A 149 3.76 -16.29 -3.07
C ILE A 149 4.97 -17.16 -2.74
N ASN A 150 4.92 -18.46 -3.06
CA ASN A 150 6.03 -19.37 -2.81
C ASN A 150 7.26 -19.01 -3.64
N TYR A 151 7.07 -18.69 -4.93
CA TYR A 151 8.15 -18.25 -5.78
C TYR A 151 8.86 -17.00 -5.23
N VAL A 152 8.09 -16.00 -4.76
CA VAL A 152 8.66 -14.80 -4.15
C VAL A 152 9.39 -15.16 -2.85
N LYS A 153 8.83 -16.01 -1.98
CA LYS A 153 9.48 -16.47 -0.74
C LYS A 153 10.82 -17.17 -0.97
N GLU A 154 10.92 -17.94 -2.03
CA GLU A 154 12.15 -18.67 -2.40
C GLU A 154 13.24 -17.74 -2.97
N ASN A 155 12.87 -16.57 -3.49
CA ASN A 155 13.79 -15.65 -4.18
C ASN A 155 14.04 -14.33 -3.42
N ILE A 156 13.40 -14.12 -2.27
CA ILE A 156 13.66 -12.97 -1.38
C ILE A 156 14.26 -13.46 -0.06
N ASN A 157 15.34 -12.83 0.38
CA ASN A 157 15.96 -13.13 1.68
C ASN A 157 15.57 -12.06 2.70
N ASP A 158 15.33 -12.50 3.95
CA ASP A 158 15.14 -11.66 5.15
C ASP A 158 13.97 -10.65 5.07
N VAL A 159 13.03 -10.83 4.13
CA VAL A 159 11.83 -9.99 3.99
C VAL A 159 10.59 -10.87 4.20
N PRO A 160 9.68 -10.50 5.12
CA PRO A 160 8.39 -11.17 5.24
C PRO A 160 7.57 -11.04 3.94
N VAL A 161 6.96 -12.16 3.50
CA VAL A 161 6.16 -12.26 2.27
C VAL A 161 4.77 -12.78 2.60
N GLY A 162 3.75 -12.08 2.10
CA GLY A 162 2.35 -12.47 2.26
C GLY A 162 1.46 -12.01 1.10
#